data_3b5df30c3970e394e5b1034867dcbbe6
#
_entry.id   3b5df30c3970e394e5b1034867dcbbe6
#
_cell.length_a   1.000
_cell.length_b   1.000
_cell.length_c   1.000
_cell.angle_alpha   90.00
_cell.angle_beta   90.00
_cell.angle_gamma   90.00
#
_symmetry.space_group_name_H-M   'P 1'
#
loop_
_entity.id
_entity.type
_entity.pdbx_description
1 polymer ?
#
loop_
_entity_poly.entity_id
_entity_poly.type
_entity_poly.pdbx_seq_one_letter_code
_entity_poly.pdbx_strand_id
1 'polypeptide(L)'
;HKPILGILSTYGKVGFGAICVLFLIGASIAIATVIGGCYFNANWALETYYSASFQNFLLAMHLLPIVTAIGSAFVVMWGDPNDRNASRGAMDNATGCALSYAVIKYFKENPDKMPKNCRIIDFNCGSEEAGLRGSMAFAEEHKNDEMLKNAWNINIDSVADEEYFEVVIKDDWQFTRFDKDMEQMFKDTFQELGIVSKTGGCIHNPVGGCD
;
A
#
# COMPACT_ATOMS: atom_id res chain seq x y z
N HIS A 1 26.04 -5.78 -4.41
CA HIS A 1 24.85 -6.68 -4.30
C HIS A 1 23.50 -5.98 -4.48
N LYS A 2 23.43 -4.64 -4.40
CA LYS A 2 22.23 -3.83 -4.65
C LYS A 2 21.73 -3.79 -6.12
N PRO A 3 22.55 -3.94 -7.17
CA PRO A 3 22.04 -3.81 -8.54
C PRO A 3 21.08 -4.93 -8.94
N ILE A 4 21.24 -6.15 -8.44
CA ILE A 4 20.42 -7.31 -8.87
C ILE A 4 18.98 -7.21 -8.32
N LEU A 5 18.80 -6.80 -7.07
CA LEU A 5 17.47 -6.60 -6.48
C LEU A 5 16.73 -5.41 -7.10
N GLY A 6 17.45 -4.32 -7.40
CA GLY A 6 16.89 -3.20 -8.14
C GLY A 6 16.50 -3.60 -9.56
N ILE A 7 17.29 -4.43 -10.22
CA ILE A 7 17.00 -4.99 -11.53
C ILE A 7 15.77 -5.91 -11.45
N LEU A 8 15.72 -6.85 -10.51
CA LEU A 8 14.58 -7.76 -10.32
C LEU A 8 13.30 -7.01 -9.96
N SER A 9 13.36 -5.99 -9.11
CA SER A 9 12.23 -5.11 -8.80
C SER A 9 11.74 -4.34 -10.04
N THR A 10 12.66 -3.82 -10.85
CA THR A 10 12.33 -3.12 -12.10
C THR A 10 11.77 -4.09 -13.13
N TYR A 11 12.37 -5.26 -13.30
CA TYR A 11 11.84 -6.30 -14.19
C TYR A 11 10.51 -6.86 -13.69
N GLY A 12 10.30 -6.96 -12.38
CA GLY A 12 9.01 -7.33 -11.78
C GLY A 12 7.92 -6.32 -12.13
N LYS A 13 8.17 -5.03 -12.00
CA LYS A 13 7.22 -3.96 -12.38
C LYS A 13 6.94 -3.94 -13.89
N VAL A 14 7.98 -4.06 -14.71
CA VAL A 14 7.85 -4.14 -16.17
C VAL A 14 7.12 -5.42 -16.57
N GLY A 15 7.45 -6.55 -15.94
CA GLY A 15 6.79 -7.83 -16.16
C GLY A 15 5.30 -7.77 -15.82
N PHE A 16 4.94 -7.20 -14.67
CA PHE A 16 3.54 -7.01 -14.27
C PHE A 16 2.78 -6.10 -15.25
N GLY A 17 3.41 -4.99 -15.66
CA GLY A 17 2.82 -4.11 -16.68
C GLY A 17 2.59 -4.83 -18.01
N ALA A 18 3.58 -5.60 -18.49
CA ALA A 18 3.46 -6.40 -19.71
C ALA A 18 2.34 -7.45 -19.61
N ILE A 19 2.19 -8.09 -18.46
CA ILE A 19 1.13 -9.05 -18.16
C ILE A 19 -0.25 -8.40 -18.23
N CYS A 20 -0.43 -7.24 -17.62
CA CYS A 20 -1.68 -6.50 -17.70
C CYS A 20 -2.03 -6.11 -19.14
N VAL A 21 -1.03 -5.67 -19.92
CA VAL A 21 -1.22 -5.34 -21.34
C VAL A 21 -1.63 -6.56 -22.15
N LEU A 22 -0.98 -7.72 -21.96
CA LEU A 22 -1.33 -8.95 -22.65
C LEU A 22 -2.75 -9.42 -22.29
N PHE A 23 -3.14 -9.31 -21.02
CA PHE A 23 -4.50 -9.61 -20.58
C PHE A 23 -5.55 -8.73 -21.27
N LEU A 24 -5.28 -7.43 -21.32
CA LEU A 24 -6.16 -6.46 -21.98
C LEU A 24 -6.26 -6.71 -23.49
N ILE A 25 -5.16 -7.04 -24.14
CA ILE A 25 -5.14 -7.40 -25.57
C ILE A 25 -5.97 -8.66 -25.79
N GLY A 26 -5.78 -9.71 -25.00
CA GLY A 26 -6.55 -10.96 -25.12
C GLY A 26 -8.05 -10.74 -24.93
N ALA A 27 -8.45 -9.97 -23.93
CA ALA A 27 -9.84 -9.61 -23.69
C ALA A 27 -10.43 -8.79 -24.84
N SER A 28 -9.66 -7.82 -25.37
CA SER A 28 -10.09 -6.99 -26.50
C SER A 28 -10.31 -7.79 -27.78
N ILE A 29 -9.42 -8.76 -28.07
CA ILE A 29 -9.54 -9.69 -29.21
C ILE A 29 -10.80 -10.54 -29.05
N ALA A 30 -11.05 -11.10 -27.86
CA ALA A 30 -12.23 -11.91 -27.59
C ALA A 30 -13.53 -11.11 -27.80
N ILE A 31 -13.60 -9.91 -27.25
CA ILE A 31 -14.73 -8.99 -27.39
C ILE A 31 -14.96 -8.61 -28.86
N ALA A 32 -13.90 -8.23 -29.58
CA ALA A 32 -14.00 -7.85 -30.98
C ALA A 32 -14.48 -9.02 -31.86
N THR A 33 -14.04 -10.25 -31.55
CA THR A 33 -14.47 -11.45 -32.28
C THR A 33 -15.96 -11.75 -32.03
N VAL A 34 -16.44 -11.62 -30.81
CA VAL A 34 -17.85 -11.78 -30.47
C VAL A 34 -18.71 -10.69 -31.12
N ILE A 35 -18.30 -9.43 -31.05
CA ILE A 35 -18.99 -8.32 -31.70
C ILE A 35 -19.06 -8.52 -33.20
N GLY A 36 -17.92 -8.89 -33.83
CA GLY A 36 -17.86 -9.20 -35.25
C GLY A 36 -18.85 -10.29 -35.68
N GLY A 37 -18.94 -11.35 -34.88
CA GLY A 37 -19.90 -12.45 -35.14
C GLY A 37 -21.36 -12.04 -34.92
N CYS A 38 -21.66 -11.32 -33.84
CA CYS A 38 -23.04 -11.01 -33.49
C CYS A 38 -23.66 -9.83 -34.27
N TYR A 39 -22.84 -8.76 -34.50
CA TYR A 39 -23.37 -7.54 -35.12
C TYR A 39 -23.14 -7.47 -36.61
N PHE A 40 -22.04 -8.02 -37.11
CA PHE A 40 -21.70 -7.97 -38.54
C PHE A 40 -22.03 -9.25 -39.29
N ASN A 41 -22.66 -10.20 -38.63
CA ASN A 41 -23.01 -11.49 -39.18
C ASN A 41 -21.84 -12.23 -39.84
N ALA A 42 -20.67 -12.05 -39.24
CA ALA A 42 -19.43 -12.65 -39.69
C ALA A 42 -19.24 -14.06 -39.10
N ASN A 43 -19.86 -15.03 -39.70
CA ASN A 43 -19.85 -16.43 -39.20
C ASN A 43 -18.43 -16.97 -38.95
N TRP A 44 -17.45 -16.57 -39.76
CA TRP A 44 -16.05 -16.93 -39.55
C TRP A 44 -15.52 -16.45 -38.18
N ALA A 45 -15.97 -15.34 -37.67
CA ALA A 45 -15.53 -14.82 -36.38
C ALA A 45 -16.06 -15.67 -35.23
N LEU A 46 -17.30 -16.15 -35.34
CA LEU A 46 -17.88 -17.08 -34.35
C LEU A 46 -17.23 -18.46 -34.44
N GLU A 47 -17.02 -18.98 -35.63
CA GLU A 47 -16.31 -20.24 -35.83
C GLU A 47 -14.88 -20.18 -35.23
N THR A 48 -14.17 -19.08 -35.46
CA THR A 48 -12.85 -18.86 -34.86
C THR A 48 -12.95 -18.80 -33.34
N TYR A 49 -13.88 -18.05 -32.80
CA TYR A 49 -14.05 -17.89 -31.37
C TYR A 49 -14.34 -19.22 -30.68
N TYR A 50 -15.20 -20.07 -31.26
CA TYR A 50 -15.53 -21.37 -30.70
C TYR A 50 -14.53 -22.47 -31.04
N SER A 51 -13.52 -22.22 -31.87
CA SER A 51 -12.50 -23.18 -32.16
C SER A 51 -11.69 -23.56 -30.91
N ALA A 52 -11.36 -24.82 -30.73
CA ALA A 52 -10.58 -25.29 -29.59
C ALA A 52 -9.20 -24.60 -29.51
N SER A 53 -8.58 -24.32 -30.62
CA SER A 53 -7.28 -23.65 -30.70
C SER A 53 -7.37 -22.23 -30.18
N PHE A 54 -8.41 -21.49 -30.54
CA PHE A 54 -8.61 -20.11 -30.08
C PHE A 54 -8.99 -20.05 -28.60
N GLN A 55 -9.83 -20.96 -28.13
CA GLN A 55 -10.17 -21.07 -26.71
C GLN A 55 -8.95 -21.43 -25.85
N ASN A 56 -8.10 -22.33 -26.30
CA ASN A 56 -6.85 -22.65 -25.62
C ASN A 56 -5.87 -21.46 -25.61
N PHE A 57 -5.81 -20.69 -26.70
CA PHE A 57 -5.03 -19.46 -26.77
C PHE A 57 -5.54 -18.43 -25.75
N LEU A 58 -6.85 -18.19 -25.71
CA LEU A 58 -7.45 -17.27 -24.71
C LEU A 58 -7.19 -17.75 -23.29
N LEU A 59 -7.34 -19.04 -23.03
CA LEU A 59 -7.05 -19.61 -21.71
C LEU A 59 -5.58 -19.39 -21.32
N ALA A 60 -4.63 -19.62 -22.21
CA ALA A 60 -3.22 -19.37 -21.97
C ALA A 60 -2.94 -17.88 -21.71
N MET A 61 -3.56 -16.98 -22.47
CA MET A 61 -3.44 -15.54 -22.30
C MET A 61 -3.99 -15.04 -20.97
N HIS A 62 -4.90 -15.76 -20.33
CA HIS A 62 -5.45 -15.42 -19.03
C HIS A 62 -4.72 -16.11 -17.86
N LEU A 63 -4.36 -17.39 -18.02
CA LEU A 63 -3.71 -18.16 -16.96
C LEU A 63 -2.24 -17.79 -16.77
N LEU A 64 -1.49 -17.61 -17.85
CA LEU A 64 -0.06 -17.26 -17.76
C LEU A 64 0.19 -15.96 -16.99
N PRO A 65 -0.54 -14.87 -17.22
CA PRO A 65 -0.47 -13.66 -16.40
C PRO A 65 -0.73 -13.90 -14.91
N ILE A 66 -1.74 -14.68 -14.56
CA ILE A 66 -2.07 -14.98 -13.16
C ILE A 66 -0.91 -15.73 -12.49
N VAL A 67 -0.38 -16.75 -13.12
CA VAL A 67 0.74 -17.55 -12.57
C VAL A 67 2.00 -16.70 -12.41
N THR A 68 2.32 -15.87 -13.42
CA THR A 68 3.49 -14.99 -13.36
C THR A 68 3.32 -13.84 -12.38
N ALA A 69 2.11 -13.30 -12.20
CA ALA A 69 1.81 -12.29 -11.19
C ALA A 69 2.01 -12.85 -9.77
N ILE A 70 1.52 -14.05 -9.50
CA ILE A 70 1.75 -14.74 -8.22
C ILE A 70 3.25 -14.94 -7.98
N GLY A 71 3.98 -15.45 -8.97
CA GLY A 71 5.43 -15.64 -8.89
C GLY A 71 6.19 -14.34 -8.67
N SER A 72 5.79 -13.26 -9.35
CA SER A 72 6.40 -11.92 -9.18
C SER A 72 6.14 -11.34 -7.80
N ALA A 73 4.95 -11.51 -7.25
CA ALA A 73 4.62 -11.08 -5.90
C ALA A 73 5.53 -11.77 -4.86
N PHE A 74 5.75 -13.08 -5.00
CA PHE A 74 6.68 -13.80 -4.12
C PHE A 74 8.12 -13.28 -4.21
N VAL A 75 8.61 -12.97 -5.40
CA VAL A 75 9.97 -12.43 -5.60
C VAL A 75 10.11 -11.04 -5.00
N VAL A 76 9.08 -10.21 -5.09
CA VAL A 76 9.08 -8.84 -4.52
C VAL A 76 9.00 -8.88 -3.00
N MET A 77 8.20 -9.80 -2.44
CA MET A 77 7.98 -9.89 -0.99
C MET A 77 9.09 -10.59 -0.21
N TRP A 78 9.86 -11.48 -0.85
CA TRP A 78 10.81 -12.30 -0.10
C TRP A 78 12.23 -11.77 -0.02
N GLY A 79 12.61 -10.76 -0.79
CA GLY A 79 13.96 -10.22 -0.78
C GLY A 79 15.04 -11.29 -1.01
N ASP A 80 16.28 -10.97 -0.70
CA ASP A 80 17.37 -11.95 -0.70
C ASP A 80 17.42 -12.71 0.65
N PRO A 81 17.10 -14.03 0.68
CA PRO A 81 17.15 -14.80 1.91
C PRO A 81 18.55 -14.92 2.53
N ASN A 82 19.59 -14.57 1.77
CA ASN A 82 20.97 -14.58 2.24
C ASN A 82 21.42 -13.24 2.81
N ASP A 83 20.71 -12.15 2.54
CA ASP A 83 21.01 -10.83 3.07
C ASP A 83 19.96 -10.40 4.12
N ARG A 84 20.09 -10.92 5.32
CA ARG A 84 19.24 -10.59 6.47
C ARG A 84 19.28 -9.10 6.87
N ASN A 85 20.19 -8.34 6.28
CA ASN A 85 20.38 -6.91 6.53
C ASN A 85 20.08 -6.06 5.30
N ALA A 86 19.46 -6.60 4.27
CA ALA A 86 19.21 -5.89 3.01
C ALA A 86 18.28 -4.68 3.20
N SER A 87 17.31 -4.76 4.09
CA SER A 87 16.50 -3.63 4.53
C SER A 87 16.72 -3.38 6.02
N ARG A 88 17.28 -2.23 6.35
CA ARG A 88 17.55 -1.86 7.75
C ARG A 88 16.36 -1.21 8.43
N GLY A 89 15.28 -0.97 7.72
CA GLY A 89 14.09 -0.30 8.25
C GLY A 89 14.37 1.13 8.74
N ALA A 90 15.42 1.80 8.21
CA ALA A 90 15.82 3.10 8.72
C ALA A 90 14.77 4.17 8.42
N MET A 91 14.29 4.22 7.20
CA MET A 91 13.22 5.12 6.79
C MET A 91 11.86 4.52 7.14
N ASP A 92 11.66 3.28 6.82
CA ASP A 92 10.46 2.51 7.05
C ASP A 92 10.76 1.43 8.12
N ASN A 93 10.44 1.63 9.41
CA ASN A 93 9.85 2.87 9.93
C ASN A 93 10.56 3.31 11.23
N ALA A 94 11.91 3.20 11.28
CA ALA A 94 12.67 3.67 12.44
C ALA A 94 12.58 5.20 12.62
N THR A 95 12.32 5.96 11.54
CA THR A 95 12.10 7.40 11.61
C THR A 95 10.82 7.74 12.35
N GLY A 96 9.71 7.05 12.06
CA GLY A 96 8.44 7.21 12.79
C GLY A 96 8.59 6.85 14.26
N CYS A 97 9.24 5.72 14.57
CA CYS A 97 9.52 5.33 15.96
C CYS A 97 10.39 6.36 16.69
N ALA A 98 11.38 6.92 16.03
CA ALA A 98 12.23 7.95 16.64
C ALA A 98 11.46 9.25 16.90
N LEU A 99 10.54 9.63 16.00
CA LEU A 99 9.72 10.82 16.15
C LEU A 99 8.70 10.65 17.27
N SER A 100 8.00 9.52 17.35
CA SER A 100 7.05 9.24 18.43
C SER A 100 7.74 9.26 19.79
N TYR A 101 8.92 8.65 19.90
CA TYR A 101 9.74 8.73 21.09
C TYR A 101 10.17 10.16 21.45
N ALA A 102 10.55 10.97 20.45
CA ALA A 102 10.91 12.36 20.67
C ALA A 102 9.75 13.20 21.23
N VAL A 103 8.52 12.95 20.77
CA VAL A 103 7.30 13.58 21.31
C VAL A 103 7.11 13.23 22.79
N ILE A 104 7.21 11.96 23.15
CA ILE A 104 7.09 11.52 24.55
C ILE A 104 8.18 12.15 25.43
N LYS A 105 9.43 12.15 24.94
CA LYS A 105 10.56 12.75 25.64
C LYS A 105 10.31 14.24 25.84
N TYR A 106 9.86 14.96 24.83
CA TYR A 106 9.55 16.39 24.95
C TYR A 106 8.54 16.70 26.08
N PHE A 107 7.43 15.98 26.15
CA PHE A 107 6.43 16.20 27.20
C PHE A 107 6.90 15.75 28.58
N LYS A 108 7.76 14.73 28.65
CA LYS A 108 8.39 14.30 29.90
C LYS A 108 9.34 15.36 30.45
N GLU A 109 10.10 16.01 29.58
CA GLU A 109 11.02 17.10 29.94
C GLU A 109 10.32 18.45 30.14
N ASN A 110 9.12 18.63 29.58
CA ASN A 110 8.31 19.85 29.65
C ASN A 110 6.88 19.54 30.16
N PRO A 111 6.71 19.13 31.40
CA PRO A 111 5.40 18.68 31.92
C PRO A 111 4.36 19.80 31.94
N ASP A 112 4.78 21.06 31.96
CA ASP A 112 3.93 22.27 31.87
C ASP A 112 3.29 22.41 30.46
N LYS A 113 3.86 21.80 29.45
CA LYS A 113 3.36 21.76 28.07
C LYS A 113 2.40 20.61 27.80
N MET A 114 2.35 19.64 28.70
CA MET A 114 1.46 18.49 28.54
C MET A 114 0.00 18.96 28.53
N PRO A 115 -0.80 18.59 27.50
CA PRO A 115 -2.21 18.94 27.45
C PRO A 115 -2.96 18.41 28.68
N LYS A 116 -3.82 19.24 29.28
CA LYS A 116 -4.61 18.85 30.43
C LYS A 116 -5.65 17.81 30.02
N ASN A 117 -5.85 16.82 30.87
CA ASN A 117 -6.80 15.74 30.65
C ASN A 117 -6.51 14.85 29.44
N CYS A 118 -5.27 14.84 28.97
CA CYS A 118 -4.81 13.96 27.90
C CYS A 118 -3.82 12.93 28.43
N ARG A 119 -3.82 11.76 27.82
CA ARG A 119 -2.78 10.77 27.94
C ARG A 119 -2.18 10.57 26.55
N ILE A 120 -0.88 10.64 26.45
CA ILE A 120 -0.15 10.32 25.23
C ILE A 120 0.42 8.92 25.39
N ILE A 121 0.15 8.06 24.43
CA ILE A 121 0.64 6.68 24.40
C ILE A 121 1.55 6.57 23.19
N ASP A 122 2.81 6.21 23.41
CA ASP A 122 3.72 5.82 22.35
C ASP A 122 3.54 4.32 22.10
N PHE A 123 3.05 4.01 20.90
CA PHE A 123 2.74 2.64 20.51
C PHE A 123 3.55 2.26 19.26
N ASN A 124 4.58 1.48 19.46
CA ASN A 124 5.40 0.93 18.40
C ASN A 124 4.99 -0.52 18.16
N CYS A 125 4.18 -0.76 17.13
CA CYS A 125 3.74 -2.09 16.78
C CYS A 125 4.76 -2.81 15.89
N GLY A 126 4.77 -4.12 15.99
CA GLY A 126 5.58 -4.98 15.13
C GLY A 126 4.74 -5.67 14.06
N SER A 127 5.43 -6.28 13.10
CA SER A 127 4.80 -7.08 12.04
C SER A 127 3.84 -6.30 11.13
N GLU A 128 4.16 -5.04 10.88
CA GLU A 128 3.43 -4.19 9.93
C GLU A 128 3.50 -4.81 8.54
N GLU A 129 4.70 -5.09 8.05
CA GLU A 129 5.00 -5.72 6.75
C GLU A 129 4.39 -7.13 6.55
N ALA A 130 3.97 -7.75 7.65
CA ALA A 130 3.27 -9.04 7.61
C ALA A 130 1.74 -8.89 7.52
N GLY A 131 1.24 -7.70 7.21
CA GLY A 131 -0.17 -7.34 7.08
C GLY A 131 -0.75 -6.80 8.37
N LEU A 132 -0.15 -5.76 8.93
CA LEU A 132 -0.64 -4.96 10.07
C LEU A 132 -0.95 -5.78 11.33
N ARG A 133 -0.22 -6.89 11.54
CA ARG A 133 -0.59 -7.87 12.58
C ARG A 133 -0.48 -7.34 13.99
N GLY A 134 0.49 -6.45 14.24
CA GLY A 134 0.70 -5.87 15.56
C GLY A 134 -0.43 -4.93 15.95
N SER A 135 -0.78 -4.01 15.10
CA SER A 135 -1.90 -3.06 15.30
C SER A 135 -3.25 -3.76 15.36
N MET A 136 -3.49 -4.75 14.49
CA MET A 136 -4.72 -5.56 14.54
C MET A 136 -4.86 -6.32 15.85
N ALA A 137 -3.80 -6.95 16.36
CA ALA A 137 -3.83 -7.65 17.63
C ALA A 137 -4.09 -6.70 18.79
N PHE A 138 -3.44 -5.54 18.81
CA PHE A 138 -3.67 -4.50 19.80
C PHE A 138 -5.12 -3.99 19.76
N ALA A 139 -5.63 -3.68 18.58
CA ALA A 139 -7.00 -3.22 18.43
C ALA A 139 -8.02 -4.26 18.89
N GLU A 140 -7.80 -5.53 18.59
CA GLU A 140 -8.69 -6.62 19.03
C GLU A 140 -8.65 -6.81 20.55
N GLU A 141 -7.48 -6.76 21.17
CA GLU A 141 -7.31 -6.91 22.61
C GLU A 141 -7.93 -5.76 23.38
N HIS A 142 -7.79 -4.52 22.87
CA HIS A 142 -8.19 -3.29 23.56
C HIS A 142 -9.48 -2.66 23.04
N LYS A 143 -10.23 -3.31 22.15
CA LYS A 143 -11.45 -2.74 21.53
C LYS A 143 -12.54 -2.31 22.52
N ASN A 144 -12.54 -2.89 23.73
CA ASN A 144 -13.47 -2.56 24.80
C ASN A 144 -12.83 -1.76 25.93
N ASP A 145 -11.61 -1.31 25.78
CA ASP A 145 -10.90 -0.57 26.80
C ASP A 145 -11.42 0.88 26.84
N GLU A 146 -11.93 1.29 27.98
CA GLU A 146 -12.43 2.66 28.21
C GLU A 146 -11.33 3.72 27.96
N MET A 147 -10.07 3.35 28.14
CA MET A 147 -8.93 4.22 27.86
C MET A 147 -8.84 4.63 26.38
N LEU A 148 -9.29 3.77 25.46
CA LEU A 148 -9.22 3.99 24.03
C LEU A 148 -10.54 4.48 23.42
N LYS A 149 -11.60 4.58 24.18
CA LYS A 149 -12.93 4.93 23.70
C LYS A 149 -13.00 6.25 22.92
N ASN A 150 -12.18 7.23 23.30
CA ASN A 150 -12.07 8.53 22.64
C ASN A 150 -10.63 8.82 22.20
N ALA A 151 -9.87 7.77 21.91
CA ALA A 151 -8.50 7.92 21.49
C ALA A 151 -8.44 8.37 20.02
N TRP A 152 -7.49 9.23 19.73
CA TRP A 152 -7.05 9.52 18.38
C TRP A 152 -5.77 8.76 18.11
N ASN A 153 -5.70 8.12 16.97
CA ASN A 153 -4.47 7.51 16.48
C ASN A 153 -3.81 8.45 15.47
N ILE A 154 -2.53 8.72 15.69
CA ILE A 154 -1.67 9.43 14.75
C ILE A 154 -0.61 8.45 14.32
N ASN A 155 -0.75 7.92 13.13
CA ASN A 155 0.27 7.08 12.53
C ASN A 155 1.37 7.94 11.88
N ILE A 156 2.62 7.58 12.14
CA ILE A 156 3.80 8.27 11.61
C ILE A 156 4.61 7.24 10.86
N ASP A 157 4.63 7.36 9.56
CA ASP A 157 5.29 6.38 8.70
C ASP A 157 6.25 7.06 7.72
N SER A 158 7.44 6.48 7.59
CA SER A 158 8.44 6.81 6.58
C SER A 158 8.78 8.31 6.47
N VAL A 159 8.82 9.00 7.59
CA VAL A 159 9.13 10.43 7.66
C VAL A 159 10.63 10.66 7.48
N ALA A 160 11.03 11.28 6.39
CA ALA A 160 12.44 11.53 6.10
C ALA A 160 12.72 12.96 5.65
N ASP A 161 12.00 13.48 4.69
CA ASP A 161 12.35 14.70 3.96
C ASP A 161 11.17 15.67 3.96
N GLU A 162 11.42 16.91 4.36
CA GLU A 162 10.35 17.91 4.52
C GLU A 162 9.61 18.25 3.20
N GLU A 163 10.27 18.06 2.06
CA GLU A 163 9.67 18.32 0.76
C GLU A 163 8.58 17.29 0.38
N TYR A 164 8.54 16.17 1.10
CA TYR A 164 7.69 15.03 0.77
C TYR A 164 6.67 14.68 1.84
N PHE A 165 6.42 15.57 2.80
CA PHE A 165 5.38 15.34 3.79
C PHE A 165 4.01 15.22 3.15
N GLU A 166 3.33 14.14 3.47
CA GLU A 166 1.98 13.86 3.02
C GLU A 166 1.07 13.56 4.22
N VAL A 167 -0.07 14.22 4.26
CA VAL A 167 -1.15 13.86 5.17
C VAL A 167 -2.03 12.84 4.47
N VAL A 168 -1.92 11.60 4.90
CA VAL A 168 -2.72 10.50 4.36
C VAL A 168 -4.15 10.62 4.89
N ILE A 169 -5.11 10.77 3.99
CA ILE A 169 -6.53 11.01 4.32
C ILE A 169 -7.43 9.80 4.13
N LYS A 170 -6.90 8.75 3.53
CA LYS A 170 -7.61 7.50 3.26
C LYS A 170 -6.64 6.35 3.05
N ASP A 171 -7.09 5.16 3.37
CA ASP A 171 -6.46 3.92 2.97
C ASP A 171 -7.34 3.21 1.93
N ASP A 172 -6.85 3.17 0.70
CA ASP A 172 -7.58 2.58 -0.43
C ASP A 172 -7.57 1.04 -0.36
N TRP A 173 -6.65 0.43 0.38
CA TRP A 173 -6.57 -1.03 0.57
C TRP A 173 -7.51 -1.52 1.65
N GLN A 174 -7.67 -0.74 2.73
CA GLN A 174 -8.61 -1.03 3.80
C GLN A 174 -10.01 -0.44 3.53
N PHE A 175 -10.20 0.28 2.42
CA PHE A 175 -11.42 1.00 2.08
C PHE A 175 -11.88 1.96 3.18
N THR A 176 -10.92 2.55 3.89
CA THR A 176 -11.16 3.41 5.04
C THR A 176 -10.77 4.85 4.73
N ARG A 177 -11.58 5.79 5.21
CA ARG A 177 -11.25 7.21 5.22
C ARG A 177 -10.99 7.64 6.66
N PHE A 178 -9.90 8.39 6.84
CA PHE A 178 -9.51 8.89 8.14
C PHE A 178 -10.36 10.09 8.58
N ASP A 179 -10.22 10.47 9.85
CA ASP A 179 -10.99 11.53 10.48
C ASP A 179 -10.70 12.88 9.82
N LYS A 180 -11.77 13.63 9.46
CA LYS A 180 -11.64 14.89 8.75
C LYS A 180 -11.19 16.04 9.65
N ASP A 181 -11.51 15.97 10.93
CA ASP A 181 -11.14 17.03 11.87
C ASP A 181 -9.64 16.93 12.16
N MET A 182 -9.14 15.70 12.26
CA MET A 182 -7.69 15.43 12.34
C MET A 182 -6.97 15.87 11.07
N GLU A 183 -7.49 15.55 9.89
CA GLU A 183 -6.95 16.00 8.61
C GLU A 183 -6.81 17.53 8.58
N GLN A 184 -7.86 18.25 8.97
CA GLN A 184 -7.85 19.70 8.97
C GLN A 184 -6.85 20.26 9.99
N MET A 185 -6.82 19.70 11.19
CA MET A 185 -5.87 20.09 12.23
C MET A 185 -4.41 19.95 11.77
N PHE A 186 -4.07 18.86 11.10
CA PHE A 186 -2.72 18.68 10.55
C PHE A 186 -2.39 19.72 9.47
N LYS A 187 -3.33 19.99 8.55
CA LYS A 187 -3.16 21.01 7.51
C LYS A 187 -2.92 22.39 8.08
N ASP A 188 -3.74 22.79 9.04
CA ASP A 188 -3.64 24.09 9.69
C ASP A 188 -2.30 24.22 10.43
N THR A 189 -1.90 23.17 11.17
CA THR A 189 -0.63 23.14 11.90
C THR A 189 0.57 23.22 10.94
N PHE A 190 0.57 22.47 9.85
CA PHE A 190 1.64 22.53 8.87
C PHE A 190 1.71 23.90 8.19
N GLN A 191 0.57 24.51 7.90
CA GLN A 191 0.53 25.86 7.36
C GLN A 191 1.10 26.89 8.34
N GLU A 192 0.74 26.81 9.63
CA GLU A 192 1.26 27.69 10.69
C GLU A 192 2.78 27.55 10.84
N LEU A 193 3.30 26.33 10.69
CA LEU A 193 4.73 26.05 10.78
C LEU A 193 5.50 26.32 9.48
N GLY A 194 4.82 26.68 8.39
CA GLY A 194 5.42 26.89 7.08
C GLY A 194 5.88 25.59 6.41
N ILE A 195 5.37 24.44 6.86
CA ILE A 195 5.70 23.13 6.29
C ILE A 195 4.81 22.88 5.07
N VAL A 196 5.44 22.61 3.94
CA VAL A 196 4.71 22.24 2.71
C VAL A 196 4.30 20.78 2.83
N SER A 197 2.99 20.52 2.81
CA SER A 197 2.46 19.16 2.81
C SER A 197 1.49 18.93 1.67
N LYS A 198 1.43 17.69 1.20
CA LYS A 198 0.42 17.21 0.26
C LYS A 198 -0.65 16.43 1.01
N THR A 199 -1.78 16.22 0.37
CA THR A 199 -2.80 15.29 0.85
C THR A 199 -2.99 14.19 -0.17
N GLY A 200 -3.01 12.96 0.29
CA GLY A 200 -3.13 11.81 -0.59
C GLY A 200 -3.75 10.59 0.10
N GLY A 201 -3.75 9.48 -0.61
CA GLY A 201 -4.16 8.18 -0.10
C GLY A 201 -3.04 7.16 -0.27
N CYS A 202 -3.15 6.04 0.42
CA CYS A 202 -2.16 4.96 0.38
C CYS A 202 -2.05 4.25 -0.99
N ILE A 203 -2.75 4.70 -2.01
CA ILE A 203 -2.75 4.08 -3.35
C ILE A 203 -1.38 4.09 -4.03
N HIS A 204 -0.47 4.97 -3.59
CA HIS A 204 0.89 5.02 -4.13
C HIS A 204 1.76 3.84 -3.70
N ASN A 205 1.35 3.12 -2.68
CA ASN A 205 1.99 1.88 -2.27
C ASN A 205 1.17 0.68 -2.78
N PRO A 206 1.62 -0.04 -3.83
CA PRO A 206 0.80 -1.08 -4.47
C PRO A 206 0.57 -2.33 -3.61
N VAL A 207 1.12 -2.39 -2.41
CA VAL A 207 1.13 -3.62 -1.59
C VAL A 207 0.90 -3.38 -0.10
N GLY A 208 0.61 -2.17 0.35
CA GLY A 208 0.52 -1.88 1.77
C GLY A 208 -0.58 -0.91 2.15
N GLY A 209 -1.22 -1.17 3.27
CA GLY A 209 -2.02 -0.23 4.02
C GLY A 209 -1.20 0.47 5.09
N CYS A 210 -1.79 1.38 5.83
CA CYS A 210 -1.22 2.00 7.01
C CYS A 210 -1.82 1.40 8.28
N ASP A 211 -1.04 1.39 9.36
CA ASP A 211 -1.51 1.01 10.69
C ASP A 211 -2.56 1.96 11.29
#